data_699a1683d8b010e4763a324aa0f4aba9
#
_entry.id   699a1683d8b010e4763a324aa0f4aba9
#
_cell.length_a   1.000
_cell.length_b   1.000
_cell.length_c   1.000
_cell.angle_alpha   90.00
_cell.angle_beta   90.00
_cell.angle_gamma   90.00
#
_symmetry.space_group_name_H-M   'P 1'
#
loop_
_entity.id
_entity.type
_entity.pdbx_description
1 polymer ?
#
loop_
_entity_poly.entity_id
_entity_poly.type
_entity_poly.pdbx_seq_one_letter_code
_entity_poly.pdbx_strand_id
1 'polypeptide(L)'
;NYGDGVWGKGYGIIDKGAYKIGVISLLGRVWLEGHLDPFQVADDIIKELKKETEIIIVDFHAEATAEKKAFGYCFDGVVSAVFGTHTHIQTADAQILSGGTGYITDVGMTGPEESVLGVKKEIIIEKFRKGFSGMFETADTPAFLQGCIFTVEKDSGKTVEINPITVR
;
A
#
# COMPACT_ATOMS: atom_id res chain seq x y z
N ASN A 1 -9.61 8.05 3.00
CA ASN A 1 -11.01 7.89 3.49
C ASN A 1 -11.23 8.43 4.91
N TYR A 2 -10.53 9.46 5.30
CA TYR A 2 -10.94 10.32 6.42
C TYR A 2 -12.16 11.15 5.97
N GLY A 3 -12.98 11.58 6.92
CA GLY A 3 -14.09 12.50 6.61
C GLY A 3 -13.62 13.92 6.26
N ASP A 4 -14.57 14.82 6.07
CA ASP A 4 -14.30 16.24 5.79
C ASP A 4 -13.53 16.92 6.92
N GLY A 5 -12.73 17.94 6.56
CA GLY A 5 -12.02 18.78 7.53
C GLY A 5 -10.64 18.28 7.96
N VAL A 6 -10.13 17.20 7.39
CA VAL A 6 -8.74 16.75 7.62
C VAL A 6 -7.78 17.38 6.61
N TRP A 7 -6.52 17.50 7.01
CA TRP A 7 -5.46 18.03 6.17
C TRP A 7 -5.00 17.00 5.13
N GLY A 8 -4.67 17.47 3.93
CA GLY A 8 -4.15 16.65 2.86
C GLY A 8 -5.21 16.24 1.83
N LYS A 9 -4.78 15.43 0.87
CA LYS A 9 -5.63 14.85 -0.18
C LYS A 9 -5.38 13.35 -0.24
N GLY A 10 -6.44 12.56 -0.23
CA GLY A 10 -6.36 11.10 -0.33
C GLY A 10 -6.09 10.58 -1.75
N TYR A 11 -6.13 11.43 -2.76
CA TYR A 11 -5.85 11.07 -4.14
C TYR A 11 -5.35 12.26 -4.96
N GLY A 12 -4.78 11.96 -6.13
CA GLY A 12 -4.31 12.99 -7.06
C GLY A 12 -3.89 12.41 -8.39
N ILE A 13 -3.54 13.28 -9.32
CA ILE A 13 -3.04 12.93 -10.65
C ILE A 13 -1.60 13.40 -10.79
N ILE A 14 -0.73 12.51 -11.23
CA ILE A 14 0.64 12.82 -11.64
C ILE A 14 0.65 12.92 -13.17
N ASP A 15 0.84 14.12 -13.69
CA ASP A 15 0.96 14.35 -15.14
C ASP A 15 2.42 14.20 -15.58
N LYS A 16 2.67 13.30 -16.52
CA LYS A 16 3.97 13.05 -17.16
C LYS A 16 4.03 13.57 -18.61
N GLY A 17 3.06 14.35 -19.03
CA GLY A 17 2.93 14.86 -20.40
C GLY A 17 2.42 13.81 -21.39
N ALA A 18 3.15 12.72 -21.56
CA ALA A 18 2.76 11.62 -22.46
C ALA A 18 1.68 10.70 -21.88
N TYR A 19 1.48 10.70 -20.57
CA TYR A 19 0.48 9.92 -19.82
C TYR A 19 0.25 10.54 -18.44
N LYS A 20 -0.89 10.21 -17.86
CA LYS A 20 -1.23 10.59 -16.47
C LYS A 20 -1.33 9.35 -15.61
N ILE A 21 -1.08 9.50 -14.32
CA ILE A 21 -1.22 8.44 -13.31
C ILE A 21 -2.11 8.96 -12.20
N GLY A 22 -3.24 8.30 -11.97
CA GLY A 22 -4.05 8.48 -10.77
C GLY A 22 -3.41 7.73 -9.60
N VAL A 23 -3.29 8.38 -8.45
CA VAL A 23 -2.78 7.77 -7.22
C VAL A 23 -3.82 7.96 -6.13
N ILE A 24 -4.15 6.88 -5.43
CA ILE A 24 -5.11 6.85 -4.31
C ILE A 24 -4.40 6.29 -3.09
N SER A 25 -4.61 6.89 -1.91
CA SER A 25 -4.17 6.35 -0.63
C SER A 25 -5.38 6.20 0.29
N LEU A 26 -5.61 4.98 0.77
CA LEU A 26 -6.75 4.60 1.60
C LEU A 26 -6.31 3.83 2.84
N LEU A 27 -7.13 3.93 3.89
CA LEU A 27 -6.99 3.16 5.12
C LEU A 27 -8.06 2.07 5.19
N GLY A 28 -7.65 0.88 5.61
CA GLY A 28 -8.58 -0.19 5.99
C GLY A 28 -9.37 0.16 7.25
N ARG A 29 -10.40 -0.63 7.56
CA ARG A 29 -11.26 -0.43 8.73
C ARG A 29 -11.08 -1.50 9.81
N VAL A 30 -10.60 -2.67 9.43
CA VAL A 30 -10.40 -3.76 10.40
C VAL A 30 -9.25 -3.40 11.32
N TRP A 31 -9.56 -3.21 12.61
CA TRP A 31 -8.69 -2.72 13.68
C TRP A 31 -8.13 -1.29 13.50
N LEU A 32 -8.65 -0.56 12.52
CA LEU A 32 -8.37 0.86 12.32
C LEU A 32 -9.69 1.63 12.42
N GLU A 33 -9.87 2.41 13.49
CA GLU A 33 -11.15 3.05 13.80
C GLU A 33 -11.33 4.43 13.12
N GLY A 34 -12.58 4.81 12.90
CA GLY A 34 -12.97 6.19 12.61
C GLY A 34 -12.90 6.62 11.15
N HIS A 35 -12.76 5.70 10.20
CA HIS A 35 -12.66 6.01 8.77
C HIS A 35 -13.95 5.69 8.00
N LEU A 36 -14.15 6.42 6.88
CA LEU A 36 -15.19 6.09 5.91
C LEU A 36 -14.88 4.76 5.23
N ASP A 37 -15.90 4.11 4.67
CA ASP A 37 -15.74 2.84 3.95
C ASP A 37 -14.78 3.00 2.76
N PRO A 38 -13.60 2.33 2.78
CA PRO A 38 -12.60 2.50 1.74
C PRO A 38 -13.07 1.99 0.37
N PHE A 39 -13.99 1.01 0.32
CA PHE A 39 -14.53 0.49 -0.93
C PHE A 39 -15.44 1.53 -1.60
N GLN A 40 -16.34 2.15 -0.85
CA GLN A 40 -17.23 3.20 -1.37
C GLN A 40 -16.44 4.46 -1.77
N VAL A 41 -15.49 4.88 -0.94
CA VAL A 41 -14.62 6.03 -1.25
C VAL A 41 -13.77 5.76 -2.49
N ALA A 42 -13.25 4.54 -2.64
CA ALA A 42 -12.51 4.14 -3.84
C ALA A 42 -13.38 4.22 -5.11
N ASP A 43 -14.62 3.70 -5.05
CA ASP A 43 -15.56 3.75 -6.19
C ASP A 43 -15.76 5.18 -6.71
N ASP A 44 -15.94 6.14 -5.81
CA ASP A 44 -16.19 7.54 -6.18
C ASP A 44 -14.93 8.22 -6.73
N ILE A 45 -13.77 7.99 -6.10
CA ILE A 45 -12.50 8.53 -6.56
C ILE A 45 -12.10 7.93 -7.92
N ILE A 46 -12.26 6.62 -8.10
CA ILE A 46 -11.94 5.93 -9.36
C ILE A 46 -12.78 6.47 -10.51
N LYS A 47 -14.08 6.68 -10.30
CA LYS A 47 -14.96 7.30 -11.31
C LYS A 47 -14.48 8.69 -11.73
N GLU A 48 -13.94 9.47 -10.79
CA GLU A 48 -13.39 10.79 -11.10
C GLU A 48 -12.06 10.69 -11.86
N LEU A 49 -11.13 9.84 -11.40
CA LEU A 49 -9.83 9.66 -12.03
C LEU A 49 -9.93 9.08 -13.45
N LYS A 50 -10.89 8.17 -13.68
CA LYS A 50 -11.15 7.56 -15.01
C LYS A 50 -11.56 8.55 -16.08
N LYS A 51 -11.97 9.77 -15.74
CA LYS A 51 -12.19 10.83 -16.71
C LYS A 51 -10.89 11.37 -17.33
N GLU A 52 -9.75 11.12 -16.67
CA GLU A 52 -8.47 11.69 -17.06
C GLU A 52 -7.37 10.66 -17.36
N THR A 53 -7.47 9.43 -16.81
CA THR A 53 -6.45 8.40 -17.00
C THR A 53 -7.00 7.00 -16.79
N GLU A 54 -6.45 6.04 -17.57
CA GLU A 54 -6.67 4.61 -17.35
C GLU A 54 -5.70 4.03 -16.31
N ILE A 55 -4.57 4.69 -16.03
CA ILE A 55 -3.56 4.21 -15.09
C ILE A 55 -3.89 4.73 -13.69
N ILE A 56 -4.36 3.85 -12.81
CA ILE A 56 -4.70 4.16 -11.42
C ILE A 56 -3.97 3.19 -10.50
N ILE A 57 -3.27 3.73 -9.49
CA ILE A 57 -2.52 2.96 -8.49
C ILE A 57 -3.10 3.26 -7.11
N VAL A 58 -3.35 2.21 -6.32
CA VAL A 58 -3.91 2.34 -4.97
C VAL A 58 -2.92 1.82 -3.93
N ASP A 59 -2.54 2.70 -2.99
CA ASP A 59 -1.94 2.33 -1.71
C ASP A 59 -3.07 2.03 -0.71
N PHE A 60 -3.17 0.78 -0.28
CA PHE A 60 -4.15 0.36 0.69
C PHE A 60 -3.50 0.01 2.03
N HIS A 61 -3.44 1.00 2.91
CA HIS A 61 -2.85 0.87 4.24
C HIS A 61 -3.83 0.18 5.19
N ALA A 62 -3.67 -1.11 5.42
CA ALA A 62 -4.58 -1.92 6.21
C ALA A 62 -3.86 -3.03 6.97
N GLU A 63 -4.34 -3.35 8.17
CA GLU A 63 -3.80 -4.45 8.99
C GLU A 63 -4.28 -5.82 8.46
N ALA A 64 -5.58 -5.97 8.19
CA ALA A 64 -6.15 -7.27 7.90
C ALA A 64 -5.85 -7.74 6.46
N THR A 65 -5.14 -8.85 6.33
CA THR A 65 -4.86 -9.50 5.04
C THR A 65 -6.13 -9.79 4.24
N ALA A 66 -7.20 -10.24 4.90
CA ALA A 66 -8.48 -10.53 4.25
C ALA A 66 -9.11 -9.27 3.63
N GLU A 67 -9.03 -8.12 4.31
CA GLU A 67 -9.52 -6.85 3.80
C GLU A 67 -8.71 -6.38 2.59
N LYS A 68 -7.36 -6.50 2.66
CA LYS A 68 -6.46 -6.18 1.53
C LYS A 68 -6.77 -7.03 0.30
N LYS A 69 -6.93 -8.35 0.47
CA LYS A 69 -7.27 -9.26 -0.64
C LYS A 69 -8.66 -8.98 -1.20
N ALA A 70 -9.66 -8.73 -0.34
CA ALA A 70 -11.01 -8.39 -0.77
C ALA A 70 -11.00 -7.09 -1.60
N PHE A 71 -10.23 -6.08 -1.17
CA PHE A 71 -10.07 -4.83 -1.90
C PHE A 71 -9.42 -5.06 -3.28
N GLY A 72 -8.34 -5.84 -3.34
CA GLY A 72 -7.68 -6.19 -4.61
C GLY A 72 -8.63 -6.88 -5.58
N TYR A 73 -9.41 -7.86 -5.13
CA TYR A 73 -10.40 -8.55 -5.99
C TYR A 73 -11.59 -7.67 -6.38
N CYS A 74 -12.04 -6.78 -5.48
CA CYS A 74 -13.14 -5.84 -5.77
C CYS A 74 -12.81 -4.92 -6.94
N PHE A 75 -11.56 -4.49 -7.03
CA PHE A 75 -11.10 -3.53 -8.05
C PHE A 75 -10.24 -4.19 -9.14
N ASP A 76 -10.29 -5.53 -9.25
CA ASP A 76 -9.60 -6.25 -10.32
C ASP A 76 -10.14 -5.90 -11.70
N GLY A 77 -9.23 -5.47 -12.59
CA GLY A 77 -9.55 -4.96 -13.93
C GLY A 77 -10.10 -3.53 -13.94
N VAL A 78 -10.28 -2.90 -12.76
CA VAL A 78 -10.75 -1.52 -12.63
C VAL A 78 -9.59 -0.54 -12.44
N VAL A 79 -8.57 -0.94 -11.66
CA VAL A 79 -7.35 -0.17 -11.42
C VAL A 79 -6.11 -0.93 -11.93
N SER A 80 -5.02 -0.22 -12.16
CA SER A 80 -3.77 -0.81 -12.64
C SER A 80 -3.08 -1.64 -11.58
N ALA A 81 -2.99 -1.12 -10.36
CA ALA A 81 -2.32 -1.80 -9.26
C ALA A 81 -2.95 -1.48 -7.91
N VAL A 82 -2.98 -2.48 -7.03
CA VAL A 82 -3.26 -2.36 -5.60
C VAL A 82 -2.08 -2.94 -4.84
N PHE A 83 -1.43 -2.13 -4.01
CA PHE A 83 -0.42 -2.60 -3.10
C PHE A 83 -0.79 -2.26 -1.65
N GLY A 84 -0.61 -3.24 -0.78
CA GLY A 84 -0.81 -3.04 0.64
C GLY A 84 0.42 -2.50 1.35
N THR A 85 0.18 -1.80 2.44
CA THR A 85 1.18 -1.31 3.39
C THR A 85 0.71 -1.59 4.82
N HIS A 86 1.43 -1.25 5.83
CA HIS A 86 1.18 -1.35 7.27
C HIS A 86 2.02 -2.40 8.00
N THR A 87 2.15 -3.63 7.50
CA THR A 87 2.79 -4.71 8.27
C THR A 87 4.29 -4.60 8.32
N HIS A 88 4.88 -3.78 7.45
CA HIS A 88 6.33 -3.60 7.29
C HIS A 88 7.09 -4.83 6.80
N ILE A 89 6.39 -5.89 6.43
CA ILE A 89 6.98 -7.14 5.93
C ILE A 89 6.49 -7.39 4.51
N GLN A 90 7.40 -7.43 3.55
CA GLN A 90 7.06 -7.73 2.16
C GLN A 90 6.49 -9.15 2.05
N THR A 91 5.31 -9.25 1.46
CA THR A 91 4.64 -10.54 1.26
C THR A 91 5.05 -11.20 -0.06
N ALA A 92 4.94 -12.51 -0.13
CA ALA A 92 5.36 -13.32 -1.28
C ALA A 92 4.23 -13.57 -2.31
N ASP A 93 3.13 -12.82 -2.22
CA ASP A 93 1.92 -13.05 -3.01
C ASP A 93 1.74 -12.08 -4.19
N ALA A 94 2.82 -11.42 -4.62
CA ALA A 94 2.81 -10.55 -5.79
C ALA A 94 2.30 -11.29 -7.02
N GLN A 95 1.25 -10.78 -7.67
CA GLN A 95 0.59 -11.43 -8.79
C GLN A 95 -0.17 -10.42 -9.65
N ILE A 96 -0.46 -10.81 -10.88
CA ILE A 96 -1.45 -10.12 -11.72
C ILE A 96 -2.76 -10.88 -11.57
N LEU A 97 -3.81 -10.20 -11.13
CA LEU A 97 -5.15 -10.76 -10.99
C LEU A 97 -5.78 -11.00 -12.38
N SER A 98 -6.85 -11.79 -12.43
CA SER A 98 -7.46 -12.23 -13.69
C SER A 98 -8.01 -11.10 -14.57
N GLY A 99 -8.40 -9.97 -13.96
CA GLY A 99 -8.83 -8.76 -14.67
C GLY A 99 -7.68 -7.89 -15.16
N GLY A 100 -6.44 -8.14 -14.72
CA GLY A 100 -5.24 -7.41 -15.13
C GLY A 100 -4.71 -6.42 -14.10
N THR A 101 -5.23 -6.40 -12.89
CA THR A 101 -4.70 -5.58 -11.80
C THR A 101 -3.49 -6.24 -11.17
N GLY A 102 -2.36 -5.52 -11.06
CA GLY A 102 -1.20 -5.96 -10.28
C GLY A 102 -1.52 -5.88 -8.78
N TYR A 103 -1.20 -6.92 -8.00
CA TYR A 103 -1.53 -6.99 -6.58
C TYR A 103 -0.39 -7.55 -5.74
N ILE A 104 -0.15 -6.94 -4.59
CA ILE A 104 0.68 -7.47 -3.50
C ILE A 104 0.07 -7.08 -2.16
N THR A 105 0.00 -8.01 -1.21
CA THR A 105 -0.62 -7.78 0.10
C THR A 105 0.15 -6.75 0.94
N ASP A 106 1.48 -6.76 0.91
CA ASP A 106 2.29 -5.72 1.56
C ASP A 106 3.64 -5.57 0.85
N VAL A 107 4.03 -4.34 0.58
CA VAL A 107 5.29 -4.04 -0.12
C VAL A 107 6.51 -4.03 0.79
N GLY A 108 6.32 -4.14 2.12
CA GLY A 108 7.39 -4.08 3.10
C GLY A 108 7.70 -2.67 3.57
N MET A 109 8.91 -2.45 4.03
CA MET A 109 9.35 -1.17 4.61
C MET A 109 10.67 -0.69 4.03
N THR A 110 10.98 0.57 4.29
CA THR A 110 12.32 1.14 4.19
C THR A 110 12.81 1.46 5.60
N GLY A 111 13.91 0.86 6.02
CA GLY A 111 14.42 1.05 7.38
C GLY A 111 15.60 0.13 7.74
N PRO A 112 16.02 0.12 9.01
CA PRO A 112 17.16 -0.67 9.47
C PRO A 112 16.90 -2.18 9.36
N GLU A 113 17.87 -2.94 8.82
CA GLU A 113 17.72 -4.37 8.52
C GLU A 113 17.63 -5.21 9.80
N GLU A 114 18.54 -5.02 10.76
CA GLU A 114 18.48 -5.71 12.05
C GLU A 114 17.61 -4.97 13.07
N SER A 115 16.30 -5.05 12.89
CA SER A 115 15.33 -4.38 13.74
C SER A 115 14.04 -5.19 13.87
N VAL A 116 13.18 -4.80 14.80
CA VAL A 116 11.78 -5.23 14.79
C VAL A 116 10.94 -4.07 14.27
N LEU A 117 10.61 -4.12 12.99
CA LEU A 117 9.84 -3.09 12.29
C LEU A 117 10.42 -1.66 12.45
N GLY A 118 11.76 -1.55 12.43
CA GLY A 118 12.48 -0.29 12.58
C GLY A 118 12.94 0.03 14.01
N VAL A 119 12.43 -0.64 15.04
CA VAL A 119 12.79 -0.44 16.44
C VAL A 119 13.91 -1.41 16.85
N LYS A 120 14.81 -0.97 17.74
CA LYS A 120 15.83 -1.84 18.35
C LYS A 120 15.22 -3.13 18.88
N LYS A 121 15.72 -4.29 18.42
CA LYS A 121 15.15 -5.60 18.72
C LYS A 121 15.09 -5.92 20.22
N GLU A 122 16.08 -5.47 20.98
CA GLU A 122 16.17 -5.68 22.42
C GLU A 122 14.98 -5.07 23.17
N ILE A 123 14.55 -3.86 22.77
CA ILE A 123 13.40 -3.15 23.36
C ILE A 123 12.11 -3.92 23.11
N ILE A 124 11.91 -4.40 21.88
CA ILE A 124 10.69 -5.11 21.50
C ILE A 124 10.65 -6.51 22.13
N ILE A 125 11.80 -7.22 22.18
CA ILE A 125 11.90 -8.51 22.85
C ILE A 125 11.56 -8.35 24.36
N GLU A 126 12.10 -7.32 25.01
CA GLU A 126 11.82 -7.04 26.42
C GLU A 126 10.33 -6.74 26.64
N LYS A 127 9.72 -5.92 25.76
CA LYS A 127 8.28 -5.61 25.80
C LYS A 127 7.42 -6.88 25.75
N PHE A 128 7.69 -7.79 24.82
CA PHE A 128 6.92 -9.03 24.70
C PHE A 128 7.16 -10.01 25.85
N ARG A 129 8.36 -10.05 26.42
CA ARG A 129 8.68 -10.93 27.54
C ARG A 129 8.17 -10.43 28.89
N LYS A 130 8.15 -9.10 29.11
CA LYS A 130 7.83 -8.48 30.41
C LYS A 130 6.48 -7.76 30.44
N GLY A 131 5.86 -7.52 29.27
CA GLY A 131 4.60 -6.77 29.15
C GLY A 131 4.76 -5.24 29.19
N PHE A 132 5.98 -4.74 29.32
CA PHE A 132 6.28 -3.31 29.27
C PHE A 132 7.63 -3.05 28.58
N SER A 133 7.82 -1.84 28.08
CA SER A 133 9.09 -1.41 27.50
C SER A 133 9.37 0.05 27.87
N GLY A 134 10.65 0.46 27.72
CA GLY A 134 11.02 1.86 27.66
C GLY A 134 10.51 2.57 26.41
N MET A 135 11.04 3.78 26.14
CA MET A 135 10.77 4.48 24.89
C MET A 135 11.32 3.67 23.71
N PHE A 136 10.58 3.71 22.59
CA PHE A 136 11.05 3.10 21.35
C PHE A 136 12.19 3.94 20.76
N GLU A 137 13.26 3.25 20.38
CA GLU A 137 14.42 3.83 19.69
C GLU A 137 14.58 3.13 18.35
N THR A 138 14.84 3.91 17.29
CA THR A 138 15.18 3.38 15.98
C THR A 138 16.49 2.60 16.04
N ALA A 139 16.54 1.44 15.39
CA ALA A 139 17.76 0.67 15.29
C ALA A 139 18.79 1.41 14.43
N ASP A 140 20.07 1.35 14.82
CA ASP A 140 21.19 1.97 14.10
C ASP A 140 22.01 0.88 13.38
N THR A 141 21.40 0.31 12.34
CA THR A 141 22.00 -0.72 11.46
C THR A 141 21.83 -0.31 10.00
N PRO A 142 22.57 -0.92 9.05
CA PRO A 142 22.37 -0.66 7.63
C PRO A 142 20.91 -0.72 7.24
N ALA A 143 20.47 0.23 6.43
CA ALA A 143 19.09 0.29 5.97
C ALA A 143 18.90 -0.47 4.66
N PHE A 144 17.72 -1.03 4.48
CA PHE A 144 17.25 -1.60 3.23
C PHE A 144 15.97 -0.89 2.77
N LEU A 145 15.65 -1.05 1.49
CA LEU A 145 14.40 -0.60 0.90
C LEU A 145 13.68 -1.80 0.31
N GLN A 146 12.41 -1.98 0.67
CA GLN A 146 11.50 -2.88 -0.03
C GLN A 146 10.45 -2.10 -0.80
N GLY A 147 9.97 -2.69 -1.89
CA GLY A 147 8.96 -2.09 -2.75
C GLY A 147 8.49 -3.06 -3.81
N CYS A 148 7.69 -2.57 -4.74
CA CYS A 148 7.21 -3.34 -5.87
C CYS A 148 7.20 -2.48 -7.14
N ILE A 149 7.69 -3.01 -8.24
CA ILE A 149 7.64 -2.37 -9.56
C ILE A 149 6.50 -3.00 -10.35
N PHE A 150 5.58 -2.18 -10.82
CA PHE A 150 4.49 -2.57 -11.71
C PHE A 150 4.75 -2.01 -13.10
N THR A 151 4.85 -2.89 -14.11
CA THR A 151 4.86 -2.48 -15.52
C THR A 151 3.42 -2.45 -16.02
N VAL A 152 2.95 -1.27 -16.40
CA VAL A 152 1.57 -1.04 -16.80
C VAL A 152 1.50 -0.68 -18.28
N GLU A 153 0.60 -1.33 -19.03
CA GLU A 153 0.30 -0.96 -20.40
C GLU A 153 -0.48 0.36 -20.43
N LYS A 154 0.03 1.32 -21.19
CA LYS A 154 -0.45 2.69 -21.17
C LYS A 154 -1.91 2.83 -21.57
N ASP A 155 -2.32 2.13 -22.64
CA ASP A 155 -3.62 2.35 -23.26
C ASP A 155 -4.75 1.61 -22.53
N SER A 156 -4.47 0.44 -21.95
CA SER A 156 -5.45 -0.36 -21.21
C SER A 156 -5.42 -0.12 -19.71
N GLY A 157 -4.35 0.48 -19.17
CA GLY A 157 -4.11 0.59 -17.74
C GLY A 157 -3.83 -0.73 -17.04
N LYS A 158 -3.68 -1.86 -17.76
CA LYS A 158 -3.43 -3.17 -17.17
C LYS A 158 -1.97 -3.37 -16.80
N THR A 159 -1.73 -4.00 -15.67
CA THR A 159 -0.40 -4.48 -15.29
C THR A 159 -0.03 -5.70 -16.13
N VAL A 160 1.16 -5.69 -16.72
CA VAL A 160 1.72 -6.77 -17.54
C VAL A 160 2.90 -7.47 -16.86
N GLU A 161 3.50 -6.83 -15.86
CA GLU A 161 4.59 -7.40 -15.08
C GLU A 161 4.57 -6.83 -13.65
N ILE A 162 4.95 -7.65 -12.67
CA ILE A 162 5.05 -7.26 -11.26
C ILE A 162 6.33 -7.83 -10.65
N ASN A 163 7.17 -6.97 -10.08
CA ASN A 163 8.46 -7.33 -9.53
C ASN A 163 8.64 -6.77 -8.11
N PRO A 164 8.49 -7.57 -7.06
CA PRO A 164 8.94 -7.18 -5.72
C PRO A 164 10.44 -6.96 -5.71
N ILE A 165 10.88 -5.89 -5.05
CA ILE A 165 12.31 -5.53 -4.96
C ILE A 165 12.75 -5.39 -3.51
N THR A 166 14.01 -5.72 -3.26
CA THR A 166 14.75 -5.39 -2.04
C THR A 166 16.12 -4.84 -2.43
N VAL A 167 16.43 -3.63 -1.97
CA VAL A 167 17.72 -2.94 -2.18
C VAL A 167 18.41 -2.77 -0.83
N ARG A 168 19.69 -3.19 -0.77
CA ARG A 168 20.57 -3.07 0.42
C ARG A 168 21.73 -2.16 0.15
#